data_cb864f95a9fedb8981559527c8d30258
#
_entry.id   cb864f95a9fedb8981559527c8d30258
#
_cell.length_a   1.000
_cell.length_b   1.000
_cell.length_c   1.000
_cell.angle_alpha   90.00
_cell.angle_beta   90.00
_cell.angle_gamma   90.00
#
_symmetry.space_group_name_H-M   'P 1'
#
loop_
_entity.id
_entity.type
_entity.pdbx_description
1 polymer ?
#
loop_
_entity_poly.entity_id
_entity_poly.type
_entity_poly.pdbx_seq_one_letter_code
_entity_poly.pdbx_strand_id
1 'polypeptide(L)'
;AISGKDITSREALVLFDAKGIDFQLVGKVADYLRKEKVGDTVTYVVNRNINFTNVCIKQCGFCAFSRDFREEEGYTLPIEEITRRAKEAYTYGATEVCVQAGLPPDMEAGLYENICREIKTEVPDIHIHGFSPEEILYGATRSNISTKEYLSRLKDAGVDTIPGTA
;
A
#
# COMPACT_ATOMS: atom_id res chain seq x y z
N ALA A 1 -1.64 17.80 -24.08
CA ALA A 1 -1.25 17.89 -22.66
C ALA A 1 -0.98 19.35 -22.27
N ILE A 2 -0.01 20.06 -22.85
CA ILE A 2 0.36 21.46 -22.49
C ILE A 2 -0.86 22.40 -22.54
N SER A 3 -1.80 22.21 -23.47
CA SER A 3 -3.02 23.01 -23.58
C SER A 3 -4.13 22.60 -22.60
N GLY A 4 -3.84 21.76 -21.61
CA GLY A 4 -4.80 21.27 -20.61
C GLY A 4 -5.75 20.19 -21.12
N LYS A 5 -5.52 19.64 -22.31
CA LYS A 5 -6.28 18.49 -22.82
C LYS A 5 -5.65 17.17 -22.40
N ASP A 6 -6.50 16.23 -22.01
CA ASP A 6 -6.07 14.85 -21.78
C ASP A 6 -5.55 14.23 -23.07
N ILE A 7 -4.54 13.38 -22.95
CA ILE A 7 -4.04 12.61 -24.06
C ILE A 7 -4.97 11.41 -24.32
N THR A 8 -5.25 11.16 -25.58
CA THR A 8 -6.02 9.99 -26.01
C THR A 8 -5.14 8.72 -25.96
N SER A 9 -5.77 7.54 -25.92
CA SER A 9 -5.03 6.26 -25.97
C SER A 9 -4.12 6.15 -27.18
N ARG A 10 -4.53 6.70 -28.34
CA ARG A 10 -3.71 6.72 -29.55
C ARG A 10 -2.47 7.61 -29.39
N GLU A 11 -2.63 8.78 -28.80
CA GLU A 11 -1.52 9.68 -28.52
C GLU A 11 -0.58 9.09 -27.45
N ALA A 12 -1.11 8.39 -26.44
CA ALA A 12 -0.32 7.69 -25.44
C ALA A 12 0.57 6.61 -26.10
N LEU A 13 0.05 5.82 -27.02
CA LEU A 13 0.84 4.83 -27.76
C LEU A 13 2.01 5.47 -28.53
N VAL A 14 1.77 6.61 -29.18
CA VAL A 14 2.85 7.36 -29.85
C VAL A 14 3.93 7.83 -28.87
N LEU A 15 3.52 8.28 -27.66
CA LEU A 15 4.48 8.71 -26.62
C LEU A 15 5.28 7.51 -26.05
N PHE A 16 4.68 6.33 -25.93
CA PHE A 16 5.40 5.12 -25.52
C PHE A 16 6.44 4.65 -26.54
N ASP A 17 6.22 4.91 -27.83
CA ASP A 17 7.16 4.57 -28.89
C ASP A 17 8.27 5.63 -29.08
N ALA A 18 8.21 6.75 -28.37
CA ALA A 18 9.17 7.83 -28.49
C ALA A 18 10.61 7.39 -28.15
N LYS A 19 11.57 7.77 -28.99
CA LYS A 19 13.00 7.43 -28.86
C LYS A 19 13.88 8.66 -29.09
N GLY A 20 15.12 8.59 -28.65
CA GLY A 20 16.11 9.66 -28.88
C GLY A 20 15.63 11.01 -28.37
N ILE A 21 15.62 12.01 -29.25
CA ILE A 21 15.23 13.38 -28.91
C ILE A 21 13.76 13.51 -28.49
N ASP A 22 12.88 12.72 -29.12
CA ASP A 22 11.44 12.75 -28.81
C ASP A 22 11.16 12.24 -27.40
N PHE A 23 11.86 11.20 -26.95
CA PHE A 23 11.80 10.71 -25.57
C PHE A 23 12.24 11.80 -24.58
N GLN A 24 13.32 12.53 -24.89
CA GLN A 24 13.77 13.63 -24.04
C GLN A 24 12.74 14.79 -24.00
N LEU A 25 12.07 15.07 -25.12
CA LEU A 25 11.00 16.06 -25.17
C LEU A 25 9.79 15.66 -24.34
N VAL A 26 9.40 14.38 -24.34
CA VAL A 26 8.34 13.86 -23.46
C VAL A 26 8.69 14.14 -22.00
N GLY A 27 9.91 13.84 -21.57
CA GLY A 27 10.38 14.11 -20.21
C GLY A 27 10.34 15.60 -19.85
N LYS A 28 10.80 16.48 -20.76
CA LYS A 28 10.76 17.94 -20.53
C LYS A 28 9.33 18.47 -20.43
N VAL A 29 8.41 17.98 -21.25
CA VAL A 29 7.00 18.38 -21.20
C VAL A 29 6.35 17.88 -19.92
N ALA A 30 6.63 16.64 -19.49
CA ALA A 30 6.14 16.09 -18.24
C ALA A 30 6.63 16.93 -17.04
N ASP A 31 7.91 17.29 -17.02
CA ASP A 31 8.47 18.13 -15.95
C ASP A 31 7.89 19.55 -15.95
N TYR A 32 7.68 20.14 -17.11
CA TYR A 32 6.99 21.43 -17.23
C TYR A 32 5.58 21.36 -16.63
N LEU A 33 4.79 20.34 -16.99
CA LEU A 33 3.45 20.15 -16.48
C LEU A 33 3.44 19.88 -14.96
N ARG A 34 4.40 19.10 -14.47
CA ARG A 34 4.61 18.91 -13.03
C ARG A 34 4.83 20.25 -12.33
N LYS A 35 5.77 21.06 -12.86
CA LYS A 35 6.09 22.36 -12.26
C LYS A 35 4.88 23.30 -12.22
N GLU A 36 4.10 23.35 -13.29
CA GLU A 36 2.87 24.14 -13.36
C GLU A 36 1.80 23.68 -12.35
N LYS A 37 1.75 22.36 -12.05
CA LYS A 37 0.73 21.79 -11.15
C LYS A 37 1.12 21.84 -9.68
N VAL A 38 2.36 21.55 -9.34
CA VAL A 38 2.82 21.33 -7.95
C VAL A 38 4.05 22.15 -7.56
N GLY A 39 4.59 22.97 -8.47
CA GLY A 39 5.81 23.75 -8.24
C GLY A 39 7.05 22.87 -8.10
N ASP A 40 8.08 23.39 -7.45
CA ASP A 40 9.37 22.71 -7.24
C ASP A 40 9.47 22.08 -5.82
N THR A 41 8.38 22.05 -5.08
CA THR A 41 8.34 21.42 -3.75
C THR A 41 8.35 19.90 -3.90
N VAL A 42 9.29 19.25 -3.22
CA VAL A 42 9.36 17.80 -3.07
C VAL A 42 8.81 17.42 -1.71
N THR A 43 7.82 16.54 -1.69
CA THR A 43 7.27 15.99 -0.46
C THR A 43 7.81 14.59 -0.20
N TYR A 44 7.91 14.22 1.06
CA TYR A 44 8.27 12.87 1.47
C TYR A 44 7.48 12.47 2.72
N VAL A 45 7.35 11.17 2.94
CA VAL A 45 6.72 10.60 4.12
C VAL A 45 7.76 9.84 4.92
N VAL A 46 7.83 10.11 6.23
CA VAL A 46 8.62 9.30 7.15
C VAL A 46 7.76 8.15 7.60
N ASN A 47 7.99 6.96 7.03
CA ASN A 47 7.18 5.79 7.33
C ASN A 47 8.04 4.60 7.76
N ARG A 48 7.36 3.60 8.33
CA ARG A 48 7.89 2.27 8.58
C ARG A 48 6.99 1.23 7.95
N ASN A 49 7.58 0.32 7.17
CA ASN A 49 6.89 -0.84 6.67
C ASN A 49 6.76 -1.91 7.77
N ILE A 50 5.55 -2.42 7.99
CA ILE A 50 5.24 -3.50 8.94
C ILE A 50 4.62 -4.65 8.17
N ASN A 51 5.46 -5.62 7.80
CA ASN A 51 5.01 -6.86 7.22
C ASN A 51 4.75 -7.84 8.37
N PHE A 52 3.49 -8.07 8.71
CA PHE A 52 3.14 -8.89 9.88
C PHE A 52 3.19 -10.39 9.59
N THR A 53 3.16 -10.82 8.33
CA THR A 53 3.41 -12.21 7.93
C THR A 53 3.99 -12.28 6.52
N ASN A 54 4.87 -13.24 6.28
CA ASN A 54 5.35 -13.59 4.95
C ASN A 54 4.67 -14.85 4.39
N VAL A 55 3.82 -15.50 5.17
CA VAL A 55 3.04 -16.66 4.72
C VAL A 55 1.97 -16.21 3.73
N CYS A 56 1.95 -16.81 2.53
CA CYS A 56 1.04 -16.38 1.47
C CYS A 56 0.59 -17.54 0.58
N ILE A 57 -0.72 -17.67 0.39
CA ILE A 57 -1.32 -18.69 -0.48
C ILE A 57 -1.17 -18.39 -1.99
N LYS A 58 -0.79 -17.16 -2.37
CA LYS A 58 -0.77 -16.73 -3.78
C LYS A 58 0.48 -17.14 -4.54
N GLN A 59 1.60 -17.33 -3.89
CA GLN A 59 2.88 -17.75 -4.51
C GLN A 59 3.19 -17.00 -5.83
N CYS A 60 3.03 -15.67 -5.84
CA CYS A 60 3.26 -14.86 -7.03
C CYS A 60 4.73 -14.99 -7.49
N GLY A 61 4.95 -15.32 -8.75
CA GLY A 61 6.29 -15.50 -9.32
C GLY A 61 7.20 -14.26 -9.27
N PHE A 62 6.63 -13.09 -9.02
CA PHE A 62 7.33 -11.84 -8.79
C PHE A 62 7.78 -11.64 -7.33
N CYS A 63 7.06 -12.23 -6.37
CA CYS A 63 7.24 -11.95 -4.93
C CYS A 63 8.36 -12.80 -4.33
N ALA A 64 9.50 -12.18 -4.04
CA ALA A 64 10.60 -12.83 -3.31
C ALA A 64 10.36 -12.93 -1.79
N PHE A 65 9.33 -12.26 -1.27
CA PHE A 65 9.02 -12.16 0.15
C PHE A 65 8.16 -13.34 0.66
N SER A 66 7.24 -13.84 -0.18
CA SER A 66 6.28 -14.87 0.22
C SER A 66 6.95 -16.21 0.56
N ARG A 67 6.42 -16.88 1.59
CA ARG A 67 6.75 -18.27 1.96
C ARG A 67 5.47 -19.10 1.96
N ASP A 68 5.62 -20.38 1.62
CA ASP A 68 4.55 -21.35 1.84
C ASP A 68 4.38 -21.56 3.36
N PHE A 69 3.17 -21.90 3.79
CA PHE A 69 2.85 -22.13 5.20
C PHE A 69 3.58 -23.36 5.82
N ARG A 70 4.23 -24.16 4.99
CA ARG A 70 5.04 -25.33 5.38
C ARG A 70 6.53 -25.03 5.46
N GLU A 71 6.94 -23.83 5.05
CA GLU A 71 8.35 -23.43 5.09
C GLU A 71 8.72 -22.96 6.50
N GLU A 72 9.86 -23.42 7.01
CA GLU A 72 10.37 -23.03 8.34
C GLU A 72 10.65 -21.52 8.46
N GLU A 73 10.88 -20.84 7.34
CA GLU A 73 11.09 -19.40 7.27
C GLU A 73 9.78 -18.59 7.33
N GLY A 74 8.62 -19.24 7.34
CA GLY A 74 7.32 -18.61 7.51
C GLY A 74 7.19 -18.01 8.91
N TYR A 75 6.67 -16.77 8.99
CA TYR A 75 6.38 -16.13 10.28
C TYR A 75 5.03 -15.42 10.27
N THR A 76 4.47 -15.27 11.45
CA THR A 76 3.34 -14.37 11.72
C THR A 76 3.63 -13.64 13.03
N LEU A 77 3.60 -12.32 12.98
CA LEU A 77 3.84 -11.48 14.16
C LEU A 77 2.58 -11.41 15.02
N PRO A 78 2.71 -11.52 16.34
CA PRO A 78 1.60 -11.23 17.24
C PRO A 78 1.25 -9.75 17.22
N ILE A 79 0.03 -9.40 17.59
CA ILE A 79 -0.48 -8.02 17.55
C ILE A 79 0.37 -7.07 18.41
N GLU A 80 0.85 -7.53 19.54
CA GLU A 80 1.71 -6.77 20.45
C GLU A 80 3.01 -6.35 19.77
N GLU A 81 3.57 -7.20 18.92
CA GLU A 81 4.79 -6.89 18.18
C GLU A 81 4.50 -5.90 17.03
N ILE A 82 3.37 -6.04 16.36
CA ILE A 82 2.92 -5.09 15.33
C ILE A 82 2.77 -3.69 15.94
N THR A 83 2.05 -3.60 17.04
CA THR A 83 1.78 -2.36 17.78
C THR A 83 3.07 -1.75 18.34
N ARG A 84 3.95 -2.58 18.89
CA ARG A 84 5.27 -2.15 19.36
C ARG A 84 6.08 -1.50 18.23
N ARG A 85 6.05 -2.09 17.02
CA ARG A 85 6.75 -1.54 15.85
C ARG A 85 6.15 -0.20 15.41
N ALA A 86 4.83 -0.05 15.45
CA ALA A 86 4.18 1.21 15.13
C ALA A 86 4.55 2.31 16.14
N LYS A 87 4.54 1.99 17.44
CA LYS A 87 4.92 2.90 18.51
C LYS A 87 6.41 3.31 18.42
N GLU A 88 7.29 2.35 18.16
CA GLU A 88 8.71 2.60 17.94
C GLU A 88 8.93 3.54 16.75
N ALA A 89 8.24 3.29 15.61
CA ALA A 89 8.31 4.16 14.44
C ALA A 89 7.88 5.58 14.76
N TYR A 90 6.76 5.77 15.46
CA TYR A 90 6.27 7.07 15.90
C TYR A 90 7.28 7.79 16.81
N THR A 91 7.92 7.07 17.73
CA THR A 91 8.97 7.62 18.62
C THR A 91 10.17 8.13 17.82
N TYR A 92 10.48 7.53 16.67
CA TYR A 92 11.53 7.97 15.75
C TYR A 92 11.04 9.00 14.70
N GLY A 93 9.84 9.53 14.86
CA GLY A 93 9.30 10.60 14.02
C GLY A 93 8.58 10.14 12.78
N ALA A 94 8.20 8.86 12.69
CA ALA A 94 7.34 8.40 11.59
C ALA A 94 5.94 9.02 11.73
N THR A 95 5.42 9.52 10.62
CA THR A 95 4.06 10.01 10.51
C THR A 95 3.10 8.98 9.92
N GLU A 96 3.66 7.91 9.38
CA GLU A 96 2.92 6.84 8.71
C GLU A 96 3.52 5.46 9.02
N VAL A 97 2.67 4.44 9.10
CA VAL A 97 3.07 3.04 8.97
C VAL A 97 2.43 2.44 7.73
N CYS A 98 3.23 1.70 6.95
CA CYS A 98 2.75 0.94 5.82
C CYS A 98 2.54 -0.52 6.27
N VAL A 99 1.29 -0.97 6.34
CA VAL A 99 0.93 -2.31 6.82
C VAL A 99 0.52 -3.17 5.64
N GLN A 100 1.35 -4.12 5.27
CA GLN A 100 1.12 -5.08 4.18
C GLN A 100 1.74 -6.43 4.54
N ALA A 101 1.14 -7.51 4.06
CA ALA A 101 1.65 -8.85 4.35
C ALA A 101 1.27 -9.89 3.31
N GLY A 102 1.68 -11.13 3.55
CA GLY A 102 1.16 -12.29 2.84
C GLY A 102 -0.30 -12.57 3.19
N LEU A 103 -0.91 -13.51 2.47
CA LEU A 103 -2.27 -13.99 2.71
C LEU A 103 -2.20 -15.37 3.36
N PRO A 104 -2.20 -15.47 4.70
CA PRO A 104 -2.08 -16.76 5.38
C PRO A 104 -3.37 -17.58 5.25
N PRO A 105 -3.29 -18.91 5.07
CA PRO A 105 -4.46 -19.76 4.82
C PRO A 105 -5.46 -19.82 5.99
N ASP A 106 -4.97 -19.61 7.19
CA ASP A 106 -5.71 -19.67 8.46
C ASP A 106 -6.10 -18.31 9.03
N MET A 107 -6.03 -17.24 8.22
CA MET A 107 -6.36 -15.88 8.65
C MET A 107 -7.76 -15.82 9.26
N GLU A 108 -7.84 -15.31 10.47
CA GLU A 108 -9.12 -15.03 11.15
C GLU A 108 -9.84 -13.84 10.50
N ALA A 109 -11.18 -13.92 10.46
CA ALA A 109 -11.99 -12.78 10.07
C ALA A 109 -11.77 -11.61 11.05
N GLY A 110 -11.63 -10.39 10.53
CA GLY A 110 -11.41 -9.20 11.36
C GLY A 110 -9.96 -8.94 11.77
N LEU A 111 -8.99 -9.78 11.35
CA LEU A 111 -7.58 -9.56 11.69
C LEU A 111 -7.08 -8.16 11.29
N TYR A 112 -7.39 -7.71 10.09
CA TYR A 112 -6.90 -6.41 9.60
C TYR A 112 -7.53 -5.23 10.35
N GLU A 113 -8.84 -5.31 10.66
CA GLU A 113 -9.51 -4.32 11.49
C GLU A 113 -8.93 -4.29 12.91
N ASN A 114 -8.59 -5.45 13.46
CA ASN A 114 -8.00 -5.55 14.80
C ASN A 114 -6.61 -4.92 14.84
N ILE A 115 -5.74 -5.24 13.87
CA ILE A 115 -4.41 -4.61 13.72
C ILE A 115 -4.55 -3.07 13.71
N CYS A 116 -5.48 -2.53 12.92
CA CYS A 116 -5.64 -1.09 12.82
C CYS A 116 -6.12 -0.46 14.13
N ARG A 117 -7.10 -1.06 14.80
CA ARG A 117 -7.62 -0.57 16.08
C ARG A 117 -6.54 -0.55 17.16
N GLU A 118 -5.75 -1.61 17.25
CA GLU A 118 -4.65 -1.70 18.21
C GLU A 118 -3.56 -0.67 17.92
N ILE A 119 -3.18 -0.47 16.65
CA ILE A 119 -2.25 0.60 16.26
C ILE A 119 -2.82 1.98 16.65
N LYS A 120 -4.08 2.27 16.32
CA LYS A 120 -4.71 3.56 16.62
C LYS A 120 -4.93 3.77 18.13
N THR A 121 -5.09 2.70 18.90
CA THR A 121 -5.18 2.78 20.37
C THR A 121 -3.86 3.23 20.97
N GLU A 122 -2.74 2.70 20.50
CA GLU A 122 -1.40 3.04 21.02
C GLU A 122 -0.83 4.32 20.40
N VAL A 123 -1.16 4.62 19.15
CA VAL A 123 -0.66 5.77 18.38
C VAL A 123 -1.79 6.38 17.56
N PRO A 124 -2.71 7.15 18.17
CA PRO A 124 -3.92 7.67 17.52
C PRO A 124 -3.64 8.50 16.26
N ASP A 125 -2.56 9.27 16.26
CA ASP A 125 -2.24 10.24 15.21
C ASP A 125 -1.46 9.65 14.03
N ILE A 126 -1.00 8.39 14.12
CA ILE A 126 -0.21 7.79 13.04
C ILE A 126 -1.11 7.45 11.85
N HIS A 127 -0.67 7.84 10.65
CA HIS A 127 -1.35 7.47 9.41
C HIS A 127 -1.14 5.98 9.11
N ILE A 128 -2.23 5.24 8.88
CA ILE A 128 -2.16 3.84 8.46
C ILE A 128 -2.38 3.75 6.96
N HIS A 129 -1.29 3.48 6.25
CA HIS A 129 -1.28 3.13 4.83
C HIS A 129 -1.33 1.60 4.73
N GLY A 130 -2.46 1.03 4.59
CA GLY A 130 -2.67 -0.44 4.70
C GLY A 130 -3.82 -0.90 3.87
N PHE A 131 -3.70 -1.90 3.55
CA PHE A 131 -3.61 -3.23 2.96
C PHE A 131 -3.76 -3.13 1.45
N SER A 132 -3.11 -4.00 0.69
CA SER A 132 -3.25 -4.04 -0.78
C SER A 132 -4.68 -4.40 -1.19
N PRO A 133 -5.12 -4.09 -2.42
CA PRO A 133 -6.42 -4.50 -2.93
C PRO A 133 -6.66 -6.03 -2.83
N GLU A 134 -5.60 -6.83 -2.98
CA GLU A 134 -5.68 -8.29 -2.85
C GLU A 134 -5.91 -8.72 -1.38
N GLU A 135 -5.26 -8.07 -0.43
CA GLU A 135 -5.50 -8.30 1.01
C GLU A 135 -6.92 -7.89 1.40
N ILE A 136 -7.43 -6.77 0.88
CA ILE A 136 -8.80 -6.31 1.13
C ILE A 136 -9.82 -7.31 0.57
N LEU A 137 -9.60 -7.80 -0.65
CA LEU A 137 -10.46 -8.82 -1.25
C LEU A 137 -10.42 -10.11 -0.43
N TYR A 138 -9.24 -10.51 0.03
CA TYR A 138 -9.07 -11.68 0.88
C TYR A 138 -9.77 -11.53 2.23
N GLY A 139 -9.58 -10.41 2.92
CA GLY A 139 -10.24 -10.10 4.18
C GLY A 139 -11.77 -10.09 4.07
N ALA A 140 -12.31 -9.49 3.00
CA ALA A 140 -13.73 -9.48 2.71
C ALA A 140 -14.27 -10.93 2.52
N THR A 141 -13.53 -11.75 1.77
CA THR A 141 -13.87 -13.17 1.54
C THR A 141 -13.85 -13.96 2.84
N ARG A 142 -12.82 -13.79 3.67
CA ARG A 142 -12.70 -14.47 4.98
C ARG A 142 -13.79 -14.04 5.95
N SER A 143 -14.25 -12.80 5.85
CA SER A 143 -15.33 -12.24 6.67
C SER A 143 -16.72 -12.52 6.12
N ASN A 144 -16.83 -13.14 4.94
CA ASN A 144 -18.09 -13.42 4.23
C ASN A 144 -18.98 -12.17 4.03
N ILE A 145 -18.36 -11.06 3.65
CA ILE A 145 -19.03 -9.78 3.36
C ILE A 145 -18.56 -9.19 2.03
N SER A 146 -19.25 -8.17 1.54
CA SER A 146 -18.83 -7.46 0.33
C SER A 146 -17.55 -6.66 0.55
N THR A 147 -16.74 -6.51 -0.50
CA THR A 147 -15.53 -5.65 -0.47
C THR A 147 -15.87 -4.21 -0.06
N LYS A 148 -17.03 -3.68 -0.49
CA LYS A 148 -17.50 -2.35 -0.10
C LYS A 148 -17.73 -2.24 1.42
N GLU A 149 -18.38 -3.22 1.99
CA GLU A 149 -18.62 -3.28 3.45
C GLU A 149 -17.31 -3.45 4.21
N TYR A 150 -16.41 -4.30 3.71
CA TYR A 150 -15.11 -4.52 4.32
C TYR A 150 -14.26 -3.25 4.33
N LEU A 151 -14.24 -2.49 3.21
CA LEU A 151 -13.59 -1.19 3.15
C LEU A 151 -14.15 -0.18 4.16
N SER A 152 -15.49 -0.17 4.36
CA SER A 152 -16.09 0.67 5.40
C SER A 152 -15.57 0.29 6.79
N ARG A 153 -15.53 -1.00 7.11
CA ARG A 153 -15.02 -1.49 8.40
C ARG A 153 -13.54 -1.16 8.61
N LEU A 154 -12.72 -1.29 7.58
CA LEU A 154 -11.30 -0.91 7.64
C LEU A 154 -11.13 0.59 7.88
N LYS A 155 -11.92 1.43 7.20
CA LYS A 155 -11.94 2.87 7.43
C LYS A 155 -12.32 3.19 8.88
N ASP A 156 -13.38 2.58 9.39
CA ASP A 156 -13.83 2.75 10.77
C ASP A 156 -12.83 2.22 11.80
N ALA A 157 -12.00 1.24 11.40
CA ALA A 157 -10.90 0.71 12.21
C ALA A 157 -9.65 1.60 12.18
N GLY A 158 -9.57 2.58 11.28
CA GLY A 158 -8.48 3.55 11.22
C GLY A 158 -7.54 3.45 10.03
N VAL A 159 -7.89 2.71 8.97
CA VAL A 159 -7.15 2.78 7.70
C VAL A 159 -7.38 4.13 7.05
N ASP A 160 -6.31 4.86 6.76
CA ASP A 160 -6.37 6.19 6.16
C ASP A 160 -6.22 6.13 4.64
N THR A 161 -5.29 5.32 4.13
CA THR A 161 -5.05 5.14 2.69
C THR A 161 -4.70 3.70 2.35
N ILE A 162 -4.85 3.36 1.08
CA ILE A 162 -4.60 2.02 0.55
C ILE A 162 -3.42 2.08 -0.43
N PRO A 163 -2.38 1.24 -0.27
CA PRO A 163 -1.30 1.14 -1.23
C PRO A 163 -1.79 0.58 -2.57
N GLY A 164 -1.25 1.14 -3.65
CA GLY A 164 -1.39 0.53 -4.96
C GLY A 164 -0.56 -0.74 -5.06
N THR A 165 -1.07 -1.72 -5.80
CA THR A 165 -0.29 -2.90 -6.22
C THR A 165 -0.25 -2.98 -7.73
N ALA A 166 0.91 -3.32 -8.26
CA ALA A 166 1.07 -3.60 -9.68
C ALA A 166 0.67 -5.05 -10.00
#